data_52cc56365b8aed6c0b71d76d31481b00
#
_entry.id   52cc56365b8aed6c0b71d76d31481b00
#
_cell.length_a   1.000
_cell.length_b   1.000
_cell.length_c   1.000
_cell.angle_alpha   90.00
_cell.angle_beta   90.00
_cell.angle_gamma   90.00
#
_symmetry.space_group_name_H-M   'P 1'
#
loop_
_entity.id
_entity.type
_entity.pdbx_description
1 polymer ?
#
loop_
_entity_poly.entity_id
_entity_poly.type
_entity_poly.pdbx_seq_one_letter_code
_entity_poly.pdbx_strand_id
1 'polypeptide(L)'
;MRDLPLNREYQGLIQAVTRRHFFKQAGFGLGGAALTSLLNKSIFADATPGLAGNPMAPKPPMFPAKAKSIIYLFMAGAPSQLDLLDYKPKLQQLSGHEIPEDILKGEKFAFIRGVPRLLGSPYEFNKWGQSGAMISELLPQLGEVADDIAIVRSMHTSQFNHAPAQIFMNTGFQIIGRPSMGSWMTYGLGSECADLPGFVVLLSGENQPDGGKACWGSGFLPTVYQGVEFRSKGDPVLFLTNPEGVTPEERRRSIEVLKGLNEAHLKSAGDPEIVTRIAACEMAYRMQSSVPDLMDISKEPAEVQKMYGTEPGKASFANNCLLARRLVERGVRFVQLYHRGWDTHGTSSHDDIVTRLTSITRETDQASAALIKDLKQRGLLDSTLVVWGGEFGRTPMNEERNHSKFLGRDHHPRAFSVWLAGGGIKPGITLGQTDELGYNVAEDAVDVQDLHATILHLMGMDHTRLTYKFQGRNFRLTDVTGNVVRKLLA
;
A
#
# COMPACT_ATOMS: atom_id res chain seq x y z
N MET A 1 9.19 -52.95 6.54
CA MET A 1 8.42 -51.72 6.72
C MET A 1 7.50 -51.60 5.52
N ARG A 2 6.21 -51.66 5.73
CA ARG A 2 5.20 -51.71 4.65
C ARG A 2 5.01 -50.31 4.10
N ASP A 3 5.15 -50.13 2.78
CA ASP A 3 4.86 -48.92 2.05
C ASP A 3 3.42 -48.48 2.28
N LEU A 4 3.21 -47.29 2.82
CA LEU A 4 1.89 -46.71 3.03
C LEU A 4 1.29 -46.26 1.68
N PRO A 5 0.04 -46.66 1.37
CA PRO A 5 -0.58 -46.43 0.07
C PRO A 5 -0.91 -44.94 -0.23
N LEU A 6 -0.78 -44.03 0.75
CA LEU A 6 -1.03 -42.61 0.63
C LEU A 6 -0.11 -41.83 -0.35
N ASN A 7 1.03 -42.43 -0.74
CA ASN A 7 2.01 -41.74 -1.57
C ASN A 7 1.67 -41.82 -3.09
N ARG A 8 0.90 -42.80 -3.55
CA ARG A 8 0.52 -42.92 -4.97
C ARG A 8 -0.66 -42.03 -5.38
N GLU A 9 -1.67 -41.92 -4.52
CA GLU A 9 -2.81 -41.01 -4.79
C GLU A 9 -2.42 -39.55 -4.75
N TYR A 10 -1.56 -39.16 -3.82
CA TYR A 10 -1.05 -37.75 -3.74
C TYR A 10 -0.15 -37.39 -4.92
N GLN A 11 0.69 -38.31 -5.39
CA GLN A 11 1.48 -38.13 -6.60
C GLN A 11 0.60 -38.05 -7.85
N GLY A 12 -0.48 -38.80 -7.93
CA GLY A 12 -1.46 -38.73 -9.00
C GLY A 12 -2.21 -37.39 -9.07
N LEU A 13 -2.54 -36.84 -7.91
CA LEU A 13 -3.21 -35.50 -7.82
C LEU A 13 -2.27 -34.32 -8.20
N ILE A 14 -1.01 -34.39 -7.75
CA ILE A 14 -0.01 -33.39 -8.10
C ILE A 14 0.34 -33.45 -9.59
N GLN A 15 0.39 -34.63 -10.18
CA GLN A 15 0.61 -34.83 -11.62
C GLN A 15 -0.55 -34.35 -12.47
N ALA A 16 -1.79 -34.43 -11.97
CA ALA A 16 -2.99 -33.97 -12.68
C ALA A 16 -3.12 -32.44 -12.76
N VAL A 17 -2.43 -31.69 -11.90
CA VAL A 17 -2.67 -30.24 -11.73
C VAL A 17 -1.69 -29.35 -12.53
N THR A 18 -0.58 -29.84 -13.05
CA THR A 18 0.32 -28.99 -13.84
C THR A 18 0.09 -29.18 -15.34
N ARG A 19 -0.36 -28.10 -16.04
CA ARG A 19 -0.48 -28.03 -17.51
C ARG A 19 0.77 -28.55 -18.25
N ARG A 20 1.96 -28.39 -17.68
CA ARG A 20 3.23 -28.90 -18.21
C ARG A 20 3.30 -30.43 -18.22
N HIS A 21 2.72 -31.10 -17.24
CA HIS A 21 2.70 -32.56 -17.19
C HIS A 21 1.74 -33.16 -18.21
N PHE A 22 0.59 -32.49 -18.42
CA PHE A 22 -0.37 -32.84 -19.45
C PHE A 22 0.26 -32.79 -20.86
N PHE A 23 1.03 -31.71 -21.17
CA PHE A 23 1.71 -31.59 -22.47
C PHE A 23 2.91 -32.54 -22.62
N LYS A 24 3.60 -32.95 -21.54
CA LYS A 24 4.65 -33.96 -21.61
C LYS A 24 4.12 -35.35 -21.94
N GLN A 25 2.95 -35.73 -21.44
CA GLN A 25 2.32 -37.04 -21.73
C GLN A 25 1.59 -37.08 -23.09
N ALA A 26 1.06 -35.95 -23.57
CA ALA A 26 0.41 -35.80 -24.88
C ALA A 26 1.41 -35.67 -26.04
N GLY A 27 2.73 -35.54 -25.76
CA GLY A 27 3.75 -35.13 -26.71
C GLY A 27 4.42 -36.20 -27.57
N PHE A 28 3.91 -37.45 -27.58
CA PHE A 28 4.44 -38.51 -28.46
C PHE A 28 3.63 -38.66 -29.74
N GLY A 29 3.32 -37.57 -30.41
CA GLY A 29 2.70 -37.59 -31.75
C GLY A 29 3.23 -36.46 -32.63
N LEU A 30 3.08 -36.59 -33.97
CA LEU A 30 3.52 -35.61 -34.98
C LEU A 30 3.14 -34.13 -34.71
N GLY A 31 2.18 -33.86 -33.81
CA GLY A 31 1.83 -32.53 -33.35
C GLY A 31 2.86 -31.88 -32.43
N GLY A 32 3.67 -32.67 -31.71
CA GLY A 32 4.72 -32.17 -30.80
C GLY A 32 5.91 -31.56 -31.57
N ALA A 33 6.26 -32.14 -32.71
CA ALA A 33 7.35 -31.62 -33.53
C ALA A 33 6.99 -30.30 -34.24
N ALA A 34 5.74 -30.15 -34.67
CA ALA A 34 5.23 -28.89 -35.26
C ALA A 34 5.09 -27.79 -34.19
N LEU A 35 4.66 -28.11 -32.98
CA LEU A 35 4.56 -27.15 -31.88
C LEU A 35 5.93 -26.70 -31.38
N THR A 36 6.93 -27.59 -31.38
CA THR A 36 8.31 -27.27 -30.99
C THR A 36 9.01 -26.35 -32.01
N SER A 37 8.66 -26.46 -33.30
CA SER A 37 9.17 -25.56 -34.33
C SER A 37 8.51 -24.17 -34.32
N LEU A 38 7.27 -24.08 -33.86
CA LEU A 38 6.53 -22.82 -33.68
C LEU A 38 6.85 -22.12 -32.34
N LEU A 39 7.37 -22.86 -31.37
CA LEU A 39 7.87 -22.34 -30.10
C LEU A 39 9.37 -22.06 -30.22
N ASN A 40 9.71 -21.09 -31.07
CA ASN A 40 11.07 -20.65 -31.26
C ASN A 40 11.71 -20.30 -29.90
N LYS A 41 12.91 -20.78 -29.65
CA LYS A 41 13.67 -20.57 -28.38
C LYS A 41 13.74 -19.11 -27.92
N SER A 42 13.57 -18.16 -28.82
CA SER A 42 13.56 -16.72 -28.54
C SER A 42 12.33 -16.25 -27.72
N ILE A 43 11.19 -16.93 -27.81
CA ILE A 43 9.96 -16.51 -27.07
C ILE A 43 10.05 -16.90 -25.58
N PHE A 44 10.85 -17.92 -25.24
CA PHE A 44 11.08 -18.32 -23.86
C PHE A 44 12.41 -17.82 -23.28
N ALA A 45 13.35 -17.40 -24.13
CA ALA A 45 14.64 -16.85 -23.68
C ALA A 45 14.49 -15.45 -23.05
N ASP A 46 13.53 -14.65 -23.49
CA ASP A 46 13.26 -13.30 -22.95
C ASP A 46 12.40 -13.29 -21.68
N ALA A 47 11.86 -14.44 -21.26
CA ALA A 47 10.98 -14.54 -20.09
C ALA A 47 11.67 -15.11 -18.82
N THR A 48 12.96 -15.40 -18.89
CA THR A 48 13.71 -15.91 -17.72
C THR A 48 14.98 -15.07 -17.50
N PRO A 49 14.88 -13.94 -16.77
CA PRO A 49 16.09 -13.40 -16.16
C PRO A 49 16.53 -14.41 -15.09
N GLY A 50 17.64 -15.14 -15.39
CA GLY A 50 18.46 -15.86 -14.44
C GLY A 50 17.76 -16.67 -13.34
N LEU A 51 17.37 -17.92 -13.64
CA LEU A 51 17.02 -18.94 -12.65
C LEU A 51 18.16 -19.30 -11.66
N ALA A 52 19.27 -18.58 -11.69
CA ALA A 52 20.46 -18.83 -10.87
C ALA A 52 20.70 -17.79 -9.76
N GLY A 53 19.77 -16.83 -9.52
CA GLY A 53 20.00 -15.76 -8.56
C GLY A 53 18.84 -15.56 -7.57
N ASN A 54 19.13 -14.93 -6.46
CA ASN A 54 18.13 -14.47 -5.49
C ASN A 54 17.13 -13.52 -6.18
N PRO A 55 15.80 -13.83 -6.26
CA PRO A 55 14.81 -12.98 -6.92
C PRO A 55 14.66 -11.60 -6.27
N MET A 56 15.06 -11.49 -4.99
CA MET A 56 15.03 -10.25 -4.20
C MET A 56 16.35 -9.48 -4.27
N ALA A 57 17.37 -9.94 -5.02
CA ALA A 57 18.60 -9.18 -5.18
C ALA A 57 18.32 -7.76 -5.72
N PRO A 58 19.07 -6.73 -5.26
CA PRO A 58 18.93 -5.38 -5.77
C PRO A 58 19.10 -5.33 -7.29
N LYS A 59 18.21 -4.61 -7.96
CA LYS A 59 18.21 -4.39 -9.40
C LYS A 59 18.40 -2.91 -9.69
N PRO A 60 19.19 -2.53 -10.71
CA PRO A 60 19.34 -1.13 -11.07
C PRO A 60 17.99 -0.55 -11.53
N PRO A 61 17.69 0.70 -11.18
CA PRO A 61 16.53 1.39 -11.73
C PRO A 61 16.72 1.64 -13.23
N MET A 62 15.63 1.85 -13.97
CA MET A 62 15.64 2.11 -15.43
C MET A 62 16.26 3.48 -15.75
N PHE A 63 16.20 4.42 -14.81
CA PHE A 63 16.81 5.76 -14.86
C PHE A 63 17.07 6.24 -13.42
N PRO A 64 17.84 7.31 -13.20
CA PRO A 64 18.20 7.77 -11.86
C PRO A 64 16.95 7.99 -10.97
N ALA A 65 16.84 7.20 -9.92
CA ALA A 65 15.76 7.30 -8.95
C ALA A 65 15.94 8.52 -8.03
N LYS A 66 14.85 9.15 -7.67
CA LYS A 66 14.80 10.19 -6.62
C LYS A 66 14.56 9.56 -5.25
N ALA A 67 13.69 8.56 -5.19
CA ALA A 67 13.38 7.80 -3.97
C ALA A 67 14.02 6.41 -4.01
N LYS A 68 14.46 5.94 -2.84
CA LYS A 68 14.95 4.57 -2.62
C LYS A 68 13.94 3.74 -1.86
N SER A 69 13.15 4.36 -0.99
CA SER A 69 12.15 3.72 -0.14
C SER A 69 10.84 4.50 -0.16
N ILE A 70 9.76 3.79 0.16
CA ILE A 70 8.41 4.37 0.28
C ILE A 70 7.82 3.99 1.63
N ILE A 71 7.20 4.96 2.31
CA ILE A 71 6.31 4.75 3.44
C ILE A 71 4.92 5.22 3.04
N TYR A 72 3.96 4.29 2.97
CA TYR A 72 2.58 4.62 2.64
C TYR A 72 1.70 4.54 3.88
N LEU A 73 1.24 5.67 4.37
CA LEU A 73 0.30 5.83 5.48
C LEU A 73 -1.12 5.77 4.92
N PHE A 74 -1.72 4.57 4.92
CA PHE A 74 -3.04 4.34 4.34
C PHE A 74 -4.14 4.45 5.39
N MET A 75 -4.97 5.48 5.24
CA MET A 75 -6.08 5.82 6.13
C MET A 75 -7.36 5.12 5.65
N ALA A 76 -7.53 3.84 6.02
CA ALA A 76 -8.65 3.02 5.56
C ALA A 76 -9.98 3.50 6.15
N GLY A 77 -10.94 3.75 5.27
CA GLY A 77 -12.24 4.33 5.60
C GLY A 77 -12.44 5.73 5.02
N ALA A 78 -11.55 6.20 4.14
CA ALA A 78 -11.73 7.43 3.35
C ALA A 78 -11.87 8.70 4.21
N PRO A 79 -10.75 9.31 4.63
CA PRO A 79 -10.72 10.58 5.37
C PRO A 79 -11.50 11.68 4.65
N SER A 80 -12.29 12.46 5.38
CA SER A 80 -13.04 13.58 4.82
C SER A 80 -12.10 14.71 4.42
N GLN A 81 -11.86 14.87 3.12
CA GLN A 81 -11.04 15.97 2.58
C GLN A 81 -11.58 17.33 2.94
N LEU A 82 -12.91 17.48 3.01
CA LEU A 82 -13.61 18.74 3.29
C LEU A 82 -13.46 19.21 4.75
N ASP A 83 -13.13 18.28 5.64
CA ASP A 83 -12.93 18.57 7.07
C ASP A 83 -11.45 18.61 7.46
N LEU A 84 -10.53 18.25 6.53
CA LEU A 84 -9.10 18.14 6.81
C LEU A 84 -8.21 19.02 5.94
N LEU A 85 -8.33 18.95 4.59
CA LEU A 85 -7.33 19.50 3.66
C LEU A 85 -7.91 20.34 2.52
N ASP A 86 -9.22 20.32 2.29
CA ASP A 86 -9.88 21.02 1.18
C ASP A 86 -10.96 21.99 1.68
N TYR A 87 -10.53 23.13 2.21
CA TYR A 87 -11.42 24.17 2.75
C TYR A 87 -12.31 24.81 1.67
N LYS A 88 -13.61 24.87 1.91
CA LYS A 88 -14.64 25.39 1.00
C LYS A 88 -15.50 26.49 1.66
N PRO A 89 -15.09 27.78 1.52
CA PRO A 89 -15.87 28.89 2.08
C PRO A 89 -17.31 28.94 1.58
N LYS A 90 -17.54 28.59 0.31
CA LYS A 90 -18.89 28.56 -0.28
C LYS A 90 -19.76 27.46 0.33
N LEU A 91 -19.20 26.28 0.54
CA LEU A 91 -19.88 25.20 1.23
C LEU A 91 -20.24 25.59 2.66
N GLN A 92 -19.37 26.33 3.34
CA GLN A 92 -19.62 26.86 4.68
C GLN A 92 -20.80 27.83 4.69
N GLN A 93 -20.86 28.73 3.72
CA GLN A 93 -21.96 29.70 3.58
C GLN A 93 -23.31 29.03 3.29
N LEU A 94 -23.29 27.96 2.50
CA LEU A 94 -24.50 27.25 2.08
C LEU A 94 -24.86 26.07 2.99
N SER A 95 -24.18 25.90 4.11
CA SER A 95 -24.45 24.79 5.05
C SER A 95 -25.93 24.83 5.52
N GLY A 96 -26.57 23.66 5.48
CA GLY A 96 -28.00 23.50 5.81
C GLY A 96 -28.99 23.79 4.67
N HIS A 97 -28.55 24.36 3.54
CA HIS A 97 -29.37 24.52 2.35
C HIS A 97 -29.39 23.22 1.54
N GLU A 98 -30.44 23.04 0.76
CA GLU A 98 -30.52 21.94 -0.20
C GLU A 98 -29.43 22.09 -1.26
N ILE A 99 -28.91 20.95 -1.72
CA ILE A 99 -27.91 20.95 -2.80
C ILE A 99 -28.56 21.43 -4.11
N PRO A 100 -27.84 22.20 -4.96
CA PRO A 100 -28.35 22.60 -6.28
C PRO A 100 -28.79 21.41 -7.13
N GLU A 101 -29.97 21.53 -7.80
CA GLU A 101 -30.56 20.44 -8.61
C GLU A 101 -29.66 20.01 -9.78
N ASP A 102 -28.86 20.90 -10.33
CA ASP A 102 -27.92 20.62 -11.42
C ASP A 102 -26.83 19.63 -11.01
N ILE A 103 -26.42 19.63 -9.73
CA ILE A 103 -25.49 18.66 -9.16
C ILE A 103 -26.16 17.31 -8.92
N LEU A 104 -27.45 17.29 -8.58
CA LEU A 104 -28.21 16.06 -8.32
C LEU A 104 -28.57 15.30 -9.58
N LYS A 105 -28.65 15.98 -10.73
CA LYS A 105 -29.19 15.42 -11.96
C LYS A 105 -28.37 14.22 -12.46
N GLY A 106 -28.94 13.03 -12.32
CA GLY A 106 -28.32 11.77 -12.75
C GLY A 106 -27.38 11.15 -11.74
N GLU A 107 -27.21 11.74 -10.55
CA GLU A 107 -26.34 11.22 -9.51
C GLU A 107 -27.00 10.09 -8.72
N LYS A 108 -26.16 9.15 -8.31
CA LYS A 108 -26.53 8.06 -7.39
C LYS A 108 -25.58 8.08 -6.21
N PHE A 109 -26.11 8.33 -5.05
CA PHE A 109 -25.34 8.27 -3.80
C PHE A 109 -25.36 6.86 -3.22
N ALA A 110 -24.33 6.51 -2.44
CA ALA A 110 -24.25 5.20 -1.83
C ALA A 110 -25.38 5.00 -0.79
N PHE A 111 -25.59 5.98 0.08
CA PHE A 111 -26.52 5.87 1.21
C PHE A 111 -27.50 7.02 1.32
N ILE A 112 -27.20 8.21 0.82
CA ILE A 112 -28.10 9.38 0.85
C ILE A 112 -29.42 9.08 0.12
N ARG A 113 -30.51 9.48 0.74
CA ARG A 113 -31.91 9.38 0.20
C ARG A 113 -32.55 10.75 0.15
N GLY A 114 -33.42 10.97 -0.86
CA GLY A 114 -34.09 12.27 -1.05
C GLY A 114 -33.14 13.38 -1.50
N VAL A 115 -33.47 14.64 -1.21
CA VAL A 115 -32.67 15.82 -1.51
C VAL A 115 -31.78 16.13 -0.30
N PRO A 116 -30.47 15.91 -0.40
CA PRO A 116 -29.58 16.14 0.73
C PRO A 116 -29.34 17.63 0.99
N ARG A 117 -28.97 17.94 2.22
CA ARG A 117 -28.52 19.28 2.60
C ARG A 117 -27.01 19.37 2.60
N LEU A 118 -26.51 20.50 2.13
CA LEU A 118 -25.09 20.82 2.18
C LEU A 118 -24.60 20.88 3.63
N LEU A 119 -23.39 20.39 3.86
CA LEU A 119 -22.75 20.36 5.17
C LEU A 119 -21.39 21.06 5.09
N GLY A 120 -21.32 22.29 5.65
CA GLY A 120 -20.04 22.93 5.90
C GLY A 120 -19.22 22.15 6.92
N SER A 121 -17.91 22.37 6.91
CA SER A 121 -17.08 21.76 7.95
C SER A 121 -17.37 22.38 9.33
N PRO A 122 -17.50 21.59 10.38
CA PRO A 122 -17.62 22.12 11.75
C PRO A 122 -16.29 22.65 12.31
N TYR A 123 -15.21 22.58 11.53
CA TYR A 123 -13.85 22.92 11.95
C TYR A 123 -13.33 24.17 11.28
N GLU A 124 -12.43 24.86 11.99
CA GLU A 124 -11.67 25.99 11.47
C GLU A 124 -10.50 25.51 10.63
N PHE A 125 -10.17 26.31 9.60
CA PHE A 125 -8.99 26.11 8.76
C PHE A 125 -8.04 27.27 8.90
N ASN A 126 -6.77 26.95 9.08
CA ASN A 126 -5.70 27.92 9.24
C ASN A 126 -4.70 27.83 8.10
N LYS A 127 -4.05 28.95 7.79
CA LYS A 127 -2.90 28.99 6.88
C LYS A 127 -1.66 28.57 7.63
N TRP A 128 -0.94 27.58 7.09
CA TRP A 128 0.26 27.03 7.69
C TRP A 128 1.46 27.20 6.78
N GLY A 129 2.64 27.37 7.42
CA GLY A 129 3.92 27.48 6.74
C GLY A 129 4.04 28.73 5.86
N GLN A 130 5.14 28.83 5.14
CA GLN A 130 5.37 29.87 4.12
C GLN A 130 4.54 29.61 2.87
N SER A 131 4.22 28.34 2.60
CA SER A 131 3.33 27.90 1.52
C SER A 131 1.91 28.42 1.67
N GLY A 132 1.48 28.76 2.88
CA GLY A 132 0.11 29.19 3.18
C GLY A 132 -0.92 28.09 2.99
N ALA A 133 -0.54 26.82 3.14
CA ALA A 133 -1.42 25.68 2.99
C ALA A 133 -2.60 25.76 3.98
N MET A 134 -3.82 25.62 3.47
CA MET A 134 -5.03 25.60 4.30
C MET A 134 -5.22 24.19 4.88
N ILE A 135 -5.03 24.06 6.20
CA ILE A 135 -5.16 22.78 6.92
C ILE A 135 -6.07 23.00 8.13
N SER A 136 -6.93 22.03 8.40
CA SER A 136 -7.87 22.04 9.51
C SER A 136 -7.18 22.10 10.87
N GLU A 137 -7.83 22.74 11.84
CA GLU A 137 -7.41 22.73 13.26
C GLU A 137 -7.26 21.32 13.86
N LEU A 138 -7.83 20.29 13.20
CA LEU A 138 -7.68 18.89 13.59
C LEU A 138 -6.27 18.33 13.34
N LEU A 139 -5.46 19.00 12.52
CA LEU A 139 -4.13 18.56 12.10
C LEU A 139 -3.04 19.61 12.41
N PRO A 140 -2.93 20.08 13.67
CA PRO A 140 -1.99 21.14 14.01
C PRO A 140 -0.53 20.74 13.85
N GLN A 141 -0.19 19.47 14.12
CA GLN A 141 1.19 18.99 13.97
C GLN A 141 1.58 18.82 12.49
N LEU A 142 0.65 18.36 11.64
CA LEU A 142 0.84 18.33 10.19
C LEU A 142 1.05 19.77 9.64
N GLY A 143 0.33 20.74 10.19
CA GLY A 143 0.51 22.16 9.86
C GLY A 143 1.94 22.64 10.06
N GLU A 144 2.64 22.21 11.12
CA GLU A 144 4.03 22.57 11.38
C GLU A 144 5.02 22.08 10.31
N VAL A 145 4.64 21.07 9.52
CA VAL A 145 5.44 20.53 8.40
C VAL A 145 4.84 20.84 7.03
N ALA A 146 3.92 21.82 6.95
CA ALA A 146 3.23 22.20 5.72
C ALA A 146 4.18 22.53 4.57
N ASP A 147 5.33 23.14 4.87
CA ASP A 147 6.35 23.48 3.87
C ASP A 147 7.19 22.29 3.40
N ASP A 148 7.09 21.13 4.05
CA ASP A 148 7.78 19.89 3.68
C ASP A 148 6.89 18.90 2.90
N ILE A 149 5.59 19.19 2.77
CA ILE A 149 4.62 18.32 2.10
C ILE A 149 4.05 18.95 0.83
N ALA A 150 3.59 18.12 -0.08
CA ALA A 150 2.74 18.50 -1.21
C ALA A 150 1.32 17.96 -0.97
N ILE A 151 0.31 18.82 -0.97
CA ILE A 151 -1.09 18.44 -0.85
C ILE A 151 -1.70 18.35 -2.24
N VAL A 152 -2.30 17.20 -2.59
CA VAL A 152 -3.04 16.99 -3.84
C VAL A 152 -4.52 16.96 -3.49
N ARG A 153 -5.28 17.95 -3.92
CA ARG A 153 -6.74 18.07 -3.66
C ARG A 153 -7.60 17.50 -4.76
N SER A 154 -6.99 17.16 -5.87
CA SER A 154 -7.66 16.78 -7.12
C SER A 154 -7.59 15.29 -7.40
N MET A 155 -7.40 14.46 -6.38
CA MET A 155 -7.51 13.02 -6.55
C MET A 155 -8.95 12.62 -6.86
N HIS A 156 -9.12 11.65 -7.77
CA HIS A 156 -10.40 11.02 -8.04
C HIS A 156 -10.23 9.52 -8.33
N THR A 157 -11.31 8.78 -8.21
CA THR A 157 -11.34 7.33 -8.47
C THR A 157 -12.68 6.93 -9.07
N SER A 158 -12.74 5.74 -9.66
CA SER A 158 -13.98 5.14 -10.15
C SER A 158 -14.74 4.32 -9.11
N GLN A 159 -14.16 4.14 -7.92
CA GLN A 159 -14.68 3.23 -6.89
C GLN A 159 -15.24 4.01 -5.70
N PHE A 160 -16.42 3.61 -5.22
CA PHE A 160 -17.11 4.26 -4.09
C PHE A 160 -17.36 3.32 -2.90
N ASN A 161 -17.01 2.04 -2.99
CA ASN A 161 -17.07 1.07 -1.90
C ASN A 161 -15.66 0.77 -1.39
N HIS A 162 -15.51 0.62 -0.06
CA HIS A 162 -14.21 0.48 0.60
C HIS A 162 -13.35 -0.66 0.03
N ALA A 163 -13.83 -1.91 0.03
CA ALA A 163 -13.01 -3.05 -0.39
C ALA A 163 -12.49 -2.92 -1.83
N PRO A 164 -13.32 -2.68 -2.88
CA PRO A 164 -12.82 -2.51 -4.24
C PRO A 164 -11.96 -1.25 -4.41
N ALA A 165 -12.27 -0.16 -3.70
CA ALA A 165 -11.49 1.07 -3.77
C ALA A 165 -10.11 0.92 -3.10
N GLN A 166 -10.04 0.26 -1.94
CA GLN A 166 -8.78 -0.06 -1.27
C GLN A 166 -7.92 -0.99 -2.13
N ILE A 167 -8.53 -2.01 -2.74
CA ILE A 167 -7.83 -2.88 -3.69
C ILE A 167 -7.32 -2.06 -4.87
N PHE A 168 -8.14 -1.15 -5.44
CA PHE A 168 -7.75 -0.30 -6.57
C PHE A 168 -6.58 0.62 -6.22
N MET A 169 -6.63 1.32 -5.07
CA MET A 169 -5.54 2.17 -4.59
C MET A 169 -4.22 1.41 -4.38
N ASN A 170 -4.29 0.13 -4.05
CA ASN A 170 -3.10 -0.66 -3.77
C ASN A 170 -2.59 -1.48 -4.96
N THR A 171 -3.45 -1.81 -5.93
CA THR A 171 -3.10 -2.74 -7.03
C THR A 171 -3.31 -2.18 -8.43
N GLY A 172 -3.86 -0.97 -8.56
CA GLY A 172 -4.25 -0.37 -9.84
C GLY A 172 -5.44 -1.03 -10.53
N PHE A 173 -6.16 -1.92 -9.82
CA PHE A 173 -7.34 -2.60 -10.34
C PHE A 173 -8.30 -3.00 -9.22
N GLN A 174 -9.61 -2.86 -9.42
CA GLN A 174 -10.62 -3.03 -8.37
C GLN A 174 -10.94 -4.47 -7.99
N ILE A 175 -10.50 -5.44 -8.80
CA ILE A 175 -10.77 -6.86 -8.57
C ILE A 175 -9.51 -7.53 -8.04
N ILE A 176 -9.67 -8.45 -7.10
CA ILE A 176 -8.59 -9.25 -6.52
C ILE A 176 -7.80 -10.04 -7.58
N GLY A 177 -6.54 -10.35 -7.27
CA GLY A 177 -5.67 -11.18 -8.12
C GLY A 177 -4.58 -10.39 -8.86
N ARG A 178 -4.60 -9.04 -8.81
CA ARG A 178 -3.48 -8.20 -9.27
C ARG A 178 -2.44 -8.00 -8.18
N PRO A 179 -1.16 -7.87 -8.54
CA PRO A 179 -0.12 -7.55 -7.57
C PRO A 179 -0.29 -6.15 -6.99
N SER A 180 0.00 -6.01 -5.71
CA SER A 180 0.02 -4.71 -5.04
C SER A 180 1.21 -3.85 -5.49
N MET A 181 1.12 -2.54 -5.24
CA MET A 181 2.18 -1.58 -5.53
C MET A 181 3.52 -1.98 -4.90
N GLY A 182 3.53 -2.39 -3.62
CA GLY A 182 4.75 -2.88 -2.96
C GLY A 182 5.32 -4.14 -3.62
N SER A 183 4.46 -5.02 -4.13
CA SER A 183 4.89 -6.20 -4.91
C SER A 183 5.52 -5.81 -6.25
N TRP A 184 4.98 -4.84 -6.96
CA TRP A 184 5.57 -4.29 -8.18
C TRP A 184 6.91 -3.61 -7.93
N MET A 185 7.05 -2.86 -6.80
CA MET A 185 8.30 -2.21 -6.41
C MET A 185 9.41 -3.23 -6.15
N THR A 186 9.11 -4.26 -5.36
CA THR A 186 10.08 -5.31 -5.05
C THR A 186 10.38 -6.20 -6.26
N TYR A 187 9.41 -6.44 -7.14
CA TYR A 187 9.65 -7.12 -8.41
C TYR A 187 10.60 -6.31 -9.32
N GLY A 188 10.37 -4.99 -9.42
CA GLY A 188 11.15 -4.11 -10.28
C GLY A 188 12.57 -3.86 -9.78
N LEU A 189 12.74 -3.63 -8.48
CA LEU A 189 14.00 -3.14 -7.88
C LEU A 189 14.66 -4.12 -6.90
N GLY A 190 13.98 -5.18 -6.49
CA GLY A 190 14.48 -6.03 -5.41
C GLY A 190 14.53 -5.30 -4.05
N SER A 191 15.36 -5.77 -3.14
CA SER A 191 15.58 -5.18 -1.81
C SER A 191 17.06 -4.96 -1.56
N GLU A 192 17.40 -3.81 -0.98
CA GLU A 192 18.77 -3.54 -0.50
C GLU A 192 19.02 -4.16 0.88
N CYS A 193 17.94 -4.48 1.60
CA CYS A 193 18.03 -5.18 2.88
C CYS A 193 18.13 -6.69 2.68
N ALA A 194 19.18 -7.28 3.23
CA ALA A 194 19.39 -8.73 3.16
C ALA A 194 18.60 -9.51 4.23
N ASP A 195 18.28 -8.85 5.36
CA ASP A 195 17.78 -9.50 6.59
C ASP A 195 16.30 -9.23 6.89
N LEU A 196 15.67 -8.38 6.07
CA LEU A 196 14.25 -8.03 6.18
C LEU A 196 13.56 -8.14 4.83
N PRO A 197 12.22 -8.36 4.81
CA PRO A 197 11.46 -8.33 3.57
C PRO A 197 11.57 -6.98 2.86
N GLY A 198 11.59 -6.98 1.53
CA GLY A 198 11.59 -5.72 0.77
C GLY A 198 10.26 -4.96 0.85
N PHE A 199 9.19 -5.64 1.24
CA PHE A 199 7.85 -5.09 1.45
C PHE A 199 7.29 -5.52 2.81
N VAL A 200 7.11 -4.57 3.72
CA VAL A 200 6.58 -4.78 5.08
C VAL A 200 5.24 -4.09 5.23
N VAL A 201 4.31 -4.75 5.92
CA VAL A 201 2.96 -4.24 6.23
C VAL A 201 2.81 -4.10 7.73
N LEU A 202 2.35 -2.94 8.19
CA LEU A 202 2.08 -2.61 9.58
C LEU A 202 0.59 -2.30 9.75
N LEU A 203 -0.07 -2.98 10.68
CA LEU A 203 -1.47 -2.72 11.01
C LEU A 203 -1.54 -1.97 12.34
N SER A 204 -2.25 -0.84 12.37
CA SER A 204 -2.46 -0.07 13.60
C SER A 204 -3.72 -0.57 14.31
N GLY A 205 -3.57 -1.62 15.11
CA GLY A 205 -4.65 -2.30 15.78
C GLY A 205 -4.86 -3.72 15.24
N GLU A 206 -6.00 -4.32 15.57
CA GLU A 206 -6.31 -5.71 15.23
C GLU A 206 -7.06 -5.87 13.88
N ASN A 207 -7.55 -4.75 13.33
CA ASN A 207 -8.41 -4.77 12.15
C ASN A 207 -7.61 -4.49 10.86
N GLN A 208 -7.78 -5.37 9.88
CA GLN A 208 -7.29 -5.18 8.53
C GLN A 208 -8.19 -4.19 7.76
N PRO A 209 -7.70 -3.55 6.67
CA PRO A 209 -8.54 -2.82 5.74
C PRO A 209 -9.58 -3.76 5.10
N ASP A 210 -10.67 -3.20 4.57
CA ASP A 210 -11.79 -3.99 4.04
C ASP A 210 -11.39 -4.82 2.79
N GLY A 211 -10.39 -4.35 2.04
CA GLY A 211 -9.76 -5.11 0.96
C GLY A 211 -8.88 -6.28 1.42
N GLY A 212 -8.62 -6.37 2.73
CA GLY A 212 -7.85 -7.44 3.34
C GLY A 212 -6.46 -7.63 2.73
N LYS A 213 -5.99 -8.87 2.75
CA LYS A 213 -4.67 -9.24 2.22
C LYS A 213 -4.49 -9.00 0.72
N ALA A 214 -5.57 -8.76 -0.04
CA ALA A 214 -5.45 -8.39 -1.45
C ALA A 214 -4.71 -7.05 -1.62
N CYS A 215 -4.76 -6.16 -0.61
CA CYS A 215 -4.09 -4.87 -0.64
C CYS A 215 -2.55 -4.96 -0.59
N TRP A 216 -1.97 -6.09 -0.17
CA TRP A 216 -0.51 -6.31 -0.14
C TRP A 216 -0.06 -7.65 -0.71
N GLY A 217 -0.96 -8.34 -1.41
CA GLY A 217 -0.68 -9.62 -2.06
C GLY A 217 0.19 -9.48 -3.31
N SER A 218 0.89 -10.55 -3.65
CA SER A 218 1.68 -10.64 -4.90
C SER A 218 0.84 -10.86 -6.15
N GLY A 219 -0.45 -11.17 -6.02
CA GLY A 219 -1.33 -11.49 -7.14
C GLY A 219 -0.75 -12.59 -8.03
N PHE A 220 -0.55 -12.29 -9.31
CA PHE A 220 0.08 -13.22 -10.26
C PHE A 220 1.62 -13.15 -10.29
N LEU A 221 2.25 -12.23 -9.54
CA LEU A 221 3.71 -12.25 -9.34
C LEU A 221 4.09 -13.40 -8.38
N PRO A 222 5.34 -13.88 -8.41
CA PRO A 222 5.85 -14.83 -7.42
C PRO A 222 5.64 -14.36 -5.98
N THR A 223 5.34 -15.30 -5.08
CA THR A 223 4.96 -15.01 -3.69
C THR A 223 6.04 -14.31 -2.87
N VAL A 224 7.31 -14.39 -3.28
CA VAL A 224 8.43 -13.69 -2.62
C VAL A 224 8.27 -12.17 -2.62
N TYR A 225 7.49 -11.61 -3.54
CA TYR A 225 7.27 -10.16 -3.66
C TYR A 225 6.08 -9.64 -2.84
N GLN A 226 5.29 -10.51 -2.19
CA GLN A 226 4.17 -10.06 -1.38
C GLN A 226 4.61 -9.32 -0.10
N GLY A 227 3.72 -8.49 0.44
CA GLY A 227 3.95 -7.84 1.71
C GLY A 227 3.94 -8.81 2.88
N VAL A 228 4.90 -8.67 3.77
CA VAL A 228 5.00 -9.42 5.02
C VAL A 228 4.44 -8.57 6.15
N GLU A 229 3.39 -9.07 6.80
CA GLU A 229 2.75 -8.41 7.93
C GLU A 229 3.62 -8.53 9.18
N PHE A 230 3.98 -7.37 9.74
CA PHE A 230 4.62 -7.27 11.05
C PHE A 230 3.58 -6.85 12.08
N ARG A 231 3.43 -7.67 13.09
CA ARG A 231 2.45 -7.50 14.15
C ARG A 231 3.02 -6.63 15.26
N SER A 232 2.27 -5.65 15.68
CA SER A 232 2.67 -4.76 16.77
C SER A 232 2.49 -5.37 18.17
N LYS A 233 1.90 -6.57 18.27
CA LYS A 233 1.68 -7.29 19.52
C LYS A 233 1.91 -8.79 19.35
N GLY A 234 2.54 -9.42 20.34
CA GLY A 234 2.95 -10.84 20.28
C GLY A 234 4.18 -11.03 19.38
N ASP A 235 4.30 -12.21 18.77
CA ASP A 235 5.38 -12.46 17.81
C ASP A 235 5.27 -11.49 16.63
N PRO A 236 6.31 -10.70 16.35
CA PRO A 236 6.28 -9.70 15.28
C PRO A 236 5.93 -10.28 13.90
N VAL A 237 6.43 -11.47 13.62
CA VAL A 237 6.11 -12.25 12.43
C VAL A 237 5.71 -13.64 12.88
N LEU A 238 4.60 -14.17 12.35
CA LEU A 238 4.13 -15.52 12.70
C LEU A 238 5.20 -16.57 12.39
N PHE A 239 5.41 -17.49 13.34
CA PHE A 239 6.37 -18.59 13.22
C PHE A 239 7.83 -18.14 13.05
N LEU A 240 8.17 -16.93 13.50
CA LEU A 240 9.54 -16.43 13.47
C LEU A 240 10.41 -17.16 14.48
N THR A 241 9.89 -17.42 15.67
CA THR A 241 10.62 -18.13 16.75
C THR A 241 10.71 -19.64 16.46
N ASN A 242 11.76 -20.26 16.94
CA ASN A 242 11.88 -21.73 16.84
C ASN A 242 10.83 -22.39 17.73
N PRO A 243 10.27 -23.54 17.31
CA PRO A 243 9.47 -24.36 18.19
C PRO A 243 10.25 -24.74 19.47
N GLU A 244 9.52 -25.01 20.56
CA GLU A 244 10.12 -25.44 21.81
C GLU A 244 10.97 -26.71 21.57
N GLY A 245 12.20 -26.70 22.13
CA GLY A 245 13.17 -27.79 21.98
C GLY A 245 14.01 -27.77 20.70
N VAL A 246 13.78 -26.81 19.79
CA VAL A 246 14.60 -26.67 18.56
C VAL A 246 15.64 -25.58 18.74
N THR A 247 16.91 -25.96 18.69
CA THR A 247 18.04 -25.01 18.77
C THR A 247 18.23 -24.26 17.45
N PRO A 248 18.90 -23.07 17.47
CA PRO A 248 19.23 -22.32 16.25
C PRO A 248 20.05 -23.16 15.24
N GLU A 249 20.97 -24.02 15.74
CA GLU A 249 21.78 -24.90 14.92
C GLU A 249 20.95 -25.98 14.24
N GLU A 250 20.02 -26.59 14.92
CA GLU A 250 19.08 -27.57 14.35
C GLU A 250 18.17 -26.93 13.32
N ARG A 251 17.69 -25.73 13.60
CA ARG A 251 16.90 -24.93 12.64
C ARG A 251 17.68 -24.63 11.38
N ARG A 252 18.93 -24.18 11.50
CA ARG A 252 19.83 -23.92 10.36
C ARG A 252 20.03 -25.18 9.52
N ARG A 253 20.36 -26.33 10.15
CA ARG A 253 20.51 -27.61 9.45
C ARG A 253 19.23 -28.02 8.71
N SER A 254 18.07 -27.83 9.34
CA SER A 254 16.77 -28.13 8.72
C SER A 254 16.55 -27.27 7.46
N ILE A 255 16.89 -25.99 7.49
CA ILE A 255 16.80 -25.09 6.33
C ILE A 255 17.79 -25.49 5.23
N GLU A 256 19.02 -25.85 5.56
CA GLU A 256 20.01 -26.34 4.60
C GLU A 256 19.53 -27.63 3.90
N VAL A 257 18.93 -28.57 4.63
CA VAL A 257 18.32 -29.78 4.06
C VAL A 257 17.15 -29.44 3.13
N LEU A 258 16.23 -28.56 3.58
CA LEU A 258 15.10 -28.11 2.76
C LEU A 258 15.56 -27.41 1.49
N LYS A 259 16.63 -26.59 1.57
CA LYS A 259 17.24 -25.98 0.41
C LYS A 259 17.76 -27.02 -0.58
N GLY A 260 18.53 -28.01 -0.13
CA GLY A 260 19.03 -29.08 -0.97
C GLY A 260 17.91 -29.89 -1.65
N LEU A 261 16.82 -30.21 -0.92
CA LEU A 261 15.65 -30.88 -1.47
C LEU A 261 14.94 -30.03 -2.54
N ASN A 262 14.75 -28.75 -2.27
CA ASN A 262 14.15 -27.80 -3.22
C ASN A 262 15.02 -27.61 -4.47
N GLU A 263 16.35 -27.54 -4.33
CA GLU A 263 17.26 -27.44 -5.47
C GLU A 263 17.23 -28.71 -6.33
N ALA A 264 17.15 -29.90 -5.71
CA ALA A 264 16.98 -31.14 -6.43
C ALA A 264 15.62 -31.20 -7.17
N HIS A 265 14.56 -30.70 -6.51
CA HIS A 265 13.24 -30.60 -7.12
C HIS A 265 13.21 -29.57 -8.25
N LEU A 266 13.89 -28.43 -8.11
CA LEU A 266 14.04 -27.42 -9.16
C LEU A 266 14.67 -28.02 -10.42
N LYS A 267 15.75 -28.78 -10.26
CA LYS A 267 16.42 -29.47 -11.39
C LYS A 267 15.49 -30.44 -12.12
N SER A 268 14.59 -31.12 -11.41
CA SER A 268 13.68 -32.13 -12.00
C SER A 268 12.38 -31.48 -12.56
N ALA A 269 11.79 -30.53 -11.85
CA ALA A 269 10.52 -29.91 -12.20
C ALA A 269 10.67 -28.64 -13.06
N GLY A 270 11.75 -27.87 -12.86
CA GLY A 270 12.00 -26.61 -13.55
C GLY A 270 10.98 -25.52 -13.20
N ASP A 271 10.32 -25.60 -12.03
CA ASP A 271 9.31 -24.63 -11.60
C ASP A 271 9.97 -23.43 -10.88
N PRO A 272 9.85 -22.20 -11.42
CA PRO A 272 10.43 -21.00 -10.80
C PRO A 272 9.95 -20.73 -9.37
N GLU A 273 8.76 -21.17 -8.99
CA GLU A 273 8.22 -20.98 -7.65
C GLU A 273 9.05 -21.71 -6.57
N ILE A 274 9.80 -22.73 -6.96
CA ILE A 274 10.74 -23.42 -6.04
C ILE A 274 11.87 -22.47 -5.60
N VAL A 275 12.39 -21.63 -6.51
CA VAL A 275 13.41 -20.62 -6.18
C VAL A 275 12.84 -19.63 -5.16
N THR A 276 11.59 -19.23 -5.36
CA THR A 276 10.86 -18.33 -4.45
C THR A 276 10.72 -18.93 -3.04
N ARG A 277 10.42 -20.23 -2.93
CA ARG A 277 10.34 -20.93 -1.64
C ARG A 277 11.69 -20.99 -0.92
N ILE A 278 12.77 -21.26 -1.65
CA ILE A 278 14.13 -21.23 -1.09
C ILE A 278 14.42 -19.85 -0.52
N ALA A 279 14.21 -18.80 -1.30
CA ALA A 279 14.44 -17.42 -0.88
C ALA A 279 13.59 -17.03 0.34
N ALA A 280 12.32 -17.45 0.39
CA ALA A 280 11.43 -17.20 1.52
C ALA A 280 11.89 -17.90 2.80
N CYS A 281 12.37 -19.15 2.73
CA CYS A 281 12.91 -19.89 3.89
C CYS A 281 14.19 -19.25 4.42
N GLU A 282 15.09 -18.82 3.53
CA GLU A 282 16.33 -18.14 3.90
C GLU A 282 16.03 -16.77 4.54
N MET A 283 15.07 -16.02 4.00
CA MET A 283 14.63 -14.74 4.57
C MET A 283 14.06 -14.95 5.99
N ALA A 284 13.14 -15.90 6.17
CA ALA A 284 12.55 -16.19 7.47
C ALA A 284 13.61 -16.53 8.53
N TYR A 285 14.68 -17.24 8.16
CA TYR A 285 15.78 -17.53 9.07
C TYR A 285 16.57 -16.28 9.46
N ARG A 286 16.94 -15.43 8.49
CA ARG A 286 17.65 -14.17 8.77
C ARG A 286 16.83 -13.22 9.64
N MET A 287 15.52 -13.19 9.45
CA MET A 287 14.58 -12.38 10.23
C MET A 287 14.57 -12.77 11.73
N GLN A 288 14.90 -14.02 12.09
CA GLN A 288 14.94 -14.45 13.50
C GLN A 288 15.88 -13.60 14.37
N SER A 289 16.96 -13.10 13.77
CA SER A 289 17.93 -12.26 14.49
C SER A 289 17.64 -10.76 14.35
N SER A 290 17.17 -10.31 13.19
CA SER A 290 17.04 -8.88 12.87
C SER A 290 15.71 -8.27 13.34
N VAL A 291 14.62 -9.04 13.31
CA VAL A 291 13.28 -8.53 13.66
C VAL A 291 13.12 -8.19 15.14
N PRO A 292 13.59 -8.98 16.11
CA PRO A 292 13.44 -8.61 17.53
C PRO A 292 14.08 -7.27 17.87
N ASP A 293 15.28 -6.99 17.36
CA ASP A 293 15.95 -5.71 17.58
C ASP A 293 15.23 -4.56 16.87
N LEU A 294 14.77 -4.77 15.63
CA LEU A 294 14.00 -3.79 14.88
C LEU A 294 12.73 -3.37 15.62
N MET A 295 11.99 -4.34 16.16
CA MET A 295 10.68 -4.12 16.81
C MET A 295 10.78 -3.51 18.20
N ASP A 296 11.93 -3.60 18.86
CA ASP A 296 12.16 -3.02 20.18
C ASP A 296 12.39 -1.51 20.09
N ILE A 297 11.27 -0.76 20.03
CA ILE A 297 11.30 0.71 20.01
C ILE A 297 11.61 1.32 21.38
N SER A 298 11.68 0.55 22.45
CA SER A 298 12.06 1.04 23.78
C SER A 298 13.51 1.53 23.84
N LYS A 299 14.33 1.07 22.91
CA LYS A 299 15.73 1.50 22.74
C LYS A 299 15.90 2.87 22.06
N GLU A 300 14.86 3.42 21.49
CA GLU A 300 14.92 4.77 20.90
C GLU A 300 15.06 5.84 21.99
N PRO A 301 15.78 6.94 21.72
CA PRO A 301 15.91 8.05 22.67
C PRO A 301 14.53 8.56 23.15
N ALA A 302 14.43 8.95 24.41
CA ALA A 302 13.18 9.41 25.02
C ALA A 302 12.55 10.60 24.24
N GLU A 303 13.39 11.49 23.69
CA GLU A 303 12.96 12.62 22.87
C GLU A 303 12.31 12.16 21.58
N VAL A 304 12.85 11.11 20.92
CA VAL A 304 12.26 10.51 19.71
C VAL A 304 10.93 9.86 20.07
N GLN A 305 10.87 9.08 21.14
CA GLN A 305 9.62 8.46 21.59
C GLN A 305 8.55 9.52 21.89
N LYS A 306 8.91 10.62 22.58
CA LYS A 306 8.02 11.74 22.86
C LYS A 306 7.58 12.46 21.58
N MET A 307 8.48 12.67 20.63
CA MET A 307 8.17 13.33 19.35
C MET A 307 7.09 12.57 18.57
N TYR A 308 7.19 11.24 18.50
CA TYR A 308 6.17 10.41 17.85
C TYR A 308 4.92 10.18 18.72
N GLY A 309 5.02 10.33 20.04
CA GLY A 309 3.97 9.93 20.97
C GLY A 309 3.85 8.41 21.12
N THR A 310 5.00 7.69 21.05
CA THR A 310 5.01 6.23 21.14
C THR A 310 4.83 5.71 22.55
N GLU A 311 4.22 4.52 22.64
CA GLU A 311 4.10 3.74 23.87
C GLU A 311 4.63 2.31 23.61
N PRO A 312 5.91 2.02 23.94
CA PRO A 312 6.49 0.70 23.74
C PRO A 312 5.62 -0.42 24.34
N GLY A 313 5.44 -1.51 23.58
CA GLY A 313 4.62 -2.66 24.00
C GLY A 313 3.12 -2.53 23.71
N LYS A 314 2.63 -1.37 23.25
CA LYS A 314 1.26 -1.18 22.78
C LYS A 314 1.18 -1.16 21.25
N ALA A 315 0.06 -1.61 20.72
CA ALA A 315 -0.24 -1.42 19.30
C ALA A 315 -0.77 0.00 19.09
N SER A 316 -0.09 0.82 18.26
CA SER A 316 -0.54 2.17 17.92
C SER A 316 -0.02 2.63 16.56
N PHE A 317 -0.68 3.63 15.99
CA PHE A 317 -0.21 4.29 14.77
C PHE A 317 1.16 4.93 14.98
N ALA A 318 1.38 5.57 16.13
CA ALA A 318 2.63 6.21 16.50
C ALA A 318 3.81 5.22 16.51
N ASN A 319 3.62 4.05 17.15
CA ASN A 319 4.63 2.99 17.16
C ASN A 319 4.93 2.50 15.73
N ASN A 320 3.91 2.36 14.90
CA ASN A 320 4.08 1.93 13.52
C ASN A 320 4.77 2.99 12.65
N CYS A 321 4.55 4.28 12.87
CA CYS A 321 5.30 5.35 12.19
C CYS A 321 6.79 5.31 12.55
N LEU A 322 7.12 5.11 13.83
CA LEU A 322 8.50 4.95 14.28
C LEU A 322 9.14 3.67 13.71
N LEU A 323 8.41 2.57 13.67
CA LEU A 323 8.87 1.32 13.03
C LEU A 323 9.09 1.50 11.53
N ALA A 324 8.22 2.25 10.83
CA ALA A 324 8.38 2.53 9.41
C ALA A 324 9.68 3.29 9.12
N ARG A 325 10.04 4.29 9.95
CA ARG A 325 11.33 4.97 9.87
C ARG A 325 12.50 3.99 10.08
N ARG A 326 12.43 3.14 11.11
CA ARG A 326 13.47 2.13 11.39
C ARG A 326 13.63 1.11 10.27
N LEU A 327 12.55 0.75 9.60
CA LEU A 327 12.54 -0.16 8.45
C LEU A 327 13.25 0.45 7.24
N VAL A 328 12.92 1.69 6.85
CA VAL A 328 13.57 2.35 5.72
C VAL A 328 15.04 2.67 6.01
N GLU A 329 15.39 2.98 7.24
CA GLU A 329 16.77 3.17 7.71
C GLU A 329 17.61 1.91 7.54
N ARG A 330 16.99 0.71 7.57
CA ARG A 330 17.60 -0.59 7.28
C ARG A 330 17.48 -1.04 5.82
N GLY A 331 17.00 -0.17 4.93
CA GLY A 331 16.93 -0.44 3.49
C GLY A 331 15.69 -1.19 3.03
N VAL A 332 14.63 -1.28 3.84
CA VAL A 332 13.34 -1.82 3.38
C VAL A 332 12.77 -0.91 2.30
N ARG A 333 12.36 -1.49 1.17
CA ARG A 333 11.95 -0.76 -0.02
C ARG A 333 10.56 -0.15 0.10
N PHE A 334 9.61 -0.89 0.64
CA PHE A 334 8.22 -0.47 0.74
C PHE A 334 7.65 -0.81 2.12
N VAL A 335 7.19 0.19 2.85
CA VAL A 335 6.51 0.04 4.13
C VAL A 335 5.08 0.56 3.98
N GLN A 336 4.11 -0.34 4.12
CA GLN A 336 2.69 0.00 4.09
C GLN A 336 2.11 -0.04 5.49
N LEU A 337 1.60 1.10 5.95
CA LEU A 337 0.98 1.22 7.25
C LEU A 337 -0.52 1.47 7.07
N TYR A 338 -1.36 0.60 7.63
CA TYR A 338 -2.81 0.77 7.63
C TYR A 338 -3.31 1.28 8.97
N HIS A 339 -4.15 2.31 8.90
CA HIS A 339 -4.90 2.84 10.03
C HIS A 339 -6.38 2.90 9.66
N ARG A 340 -7.23 2.14 10.37
CA ARG A 340 -8.66 1.98 10.06
C ARG A 340 -9.53 2.87 10.94
N GLY A 341 -10.75 3.17 10.46
CA GLY A 341 -11.79 3.84 11.24
C GLY A 341 -12.09 5.26 10.78
N TRP A 342 -11.72 5.60 9.53
CA TRP A 342 -11.97 6.90 8.92
C TRP A 342 -13.36 7.02 8.27
N ASP A 343 -14.17 5.97 8.38
CA ASP A 343 -15.52 5.89 7.80
C ASP A 343 -16.54 6.61 8.69
N THR A 344 -16.85 7.87 8.34
CA THR A 344 -17.64 8.78 9.20
C THR A 344 -19.00 9.11 8.57
N HIS A 345 -19.98 8.24 8.78
CA HIS A 345 -21.35 8.33 8.25
C HIS A 345 -22.35 9.10 9.15
N GLY A 346 -22.00 9.35 10.40
CA GLY A 346 -22.88 10.08 11.34
C GLY A 346 -24.06 9.26 11.84
N THR A 347 -23.95 7.95 11.98
CA THR A 347 -25.01 7.13 12.59
C THR A 347 -24.94 7.17 14.12
N SER A 348 -23.77 7.42 14.67
CA SER A 348 -23.48 7.50 16.10
C SER A 348 -22.25 8.35 16.37
N SER A 349 -21.92 8.59 17.64
CA SER A 349 -20.64 9.24 18.02
C SER A 349 -19.38 8.42 17.66
N HIS A 350 -19.53 7.17 17.27
CA HIS A 350 -18.41 6.29 16.89
C HIS A 350 -18.06 6.36 15.40
N ASP A 351 -18.91 7.01 14.61
CA ASP A 351 -18.74 7.16 13.16
C ASP A 351 -19.16 8.56 12.64
N ASP A 352 -19.12 9.60 13.49
CA ASP A 352 -19.46 10.96 13.12
C ASP A 352 -18.22 11.81 12.78
N ILE A 353 -18.44 12.94 12.10
CA ILE A 353 -17.34 13.86 11.78
C ILE A 353 -16.97 14.77 12.96
N VAL A 354 -17.69 14.76 14.07
CA VAL A 354 -17.41 15.60 15.25
C VAL A 354 -16.60 14.82 16.27
N THR A 355 -17.13 13.73 16.78
CA THR A 355 -16.46 12.95 17.84
C THR A 355 -15.39 12.02 17.27
N ARG A 356 -15.80 11.19 16.29
CA ARG A 356 -14.90 10.17 15.73
C ARG A 356 -13.75 10.79 14.94
N LEU A 357 -14.03 11.75 14.06
CA LEU A 357 -12.98 12.38 13.27
C LEU A 357 -11.95 13.09 14.17
N THR A 358 -12.42 13.79 15.22
CA THR A 358 -11.51 14.40 16.21
C THR A 358 -10.63 13.38 16.92
N SER A 359 -11.22 12.25 17.32
CA SER A 359 -10.44 11.19 18.00
C SER A 359 -9.37 10.61 17.07
N ILE A 360 -9.76 10.23 15.84
CA ILE A 360 -8.86 9.53 14.92
C ILE A 360 -7.74 10.43 14.38
N THR A 361 -8.00 11.74 14.23
CA THR A 361 -6.95 12.70 13.86
C THR A 361 -5.93 12.86 14.98
N ARG A 362 -6.35 12.90 16.25
CA ARG A 362 -5.43 12.92 17.40
C ARG A 362 -4.54 11.67 17.46
N GLU A 363 -5.04 10.51 17.04
CA GLU A 363 -4.27 9.26 17.00
C GLU A 363 -3.13 9.32 15.95
N THR A 364 -3.27 10.16 14.90
CA THR A 364 -2.42 10.10 13.69
C THR A 364 -1.60 11.34 13.39
N ASP A 365 -2.08 12.54 13.79
CA ASP A 365 -1.48 13.82 13.41
C ASP A 365 -0.03 13.95 13.90
N GLN A 366 0.18 13.79 15.22
CA GLN A 366 1.49 13.93 15.82
C GLN A 366 2.52 12.97 15.19
N ALA A 367 2.17 11.70 15.04
CA ALA A 367 3.09 10.70 14.53
C ALA A 367 3.38 10.87 13.03
N SER A 368 2.40 11.35 12.24
CA SER A 368 2.60 11.69 10.83
C SER A 368 3.61 12.83 10.66
N ALA A 369 3.44 13.91 11.42
CA ALA A 369 4.36 15.04 11.41
C ALA A 369 5.75 14.66 11.96
N ALA A 370 5.81 13.87 13.04
CA ALA A 370 7.05 13.38 13.61
C ALA A 370 7.85 12.54 12.61
N LEU A 371 7.17 11.71 11.82
CA LEU A 371 7.82 10.92 10.78
C LEU A 371 8.53 11.81 9.76
N ILE A 372 7.88 12.88 9.29
CA ILE A 372 8.49 13.82 8.34
C ILE A 372 9.69 14.53 8.99
N LYS A 373 9.54 15.03 10.23
CA LYS A 373 10.61 15.71 10.98
C LYS A 373 11.83 14.79 11.20
N ASP A 374 11.59 13.55 11.64
CA ASP A 374 12.66 12.57 11.95
C ASP A 374 13.40 12.14 10.69
N LEU A 375 12.67 11.84 9.60
CA LEU A 375 13.29 11.54 8.31
C LEU A 375 14.14 12.71 7.79
N LYS A 376 13.65 13.95 7.93
CA LYS A 376 14.38 15.16 7.54
C LYS A 376 15.66 15.36 8.38
N GLN A 377 15.55 15.24 9.71
CA GLN A 377 16.68 15.38 10.63
C GLN A 377 17.77 14.34 10.38
N ARG A 378 17.39 13.14 9.94
CA ARG A 378 18.33 12.06 9.61
C ARG A 378 18.87 12.11 8.18
N GLY A 379 18.44 13.08 7.36
CA GLY A 379 18.81 13.14 5.94
C GLY A 379 18.23 12.00 5.10
N LEU A 380 17.16 11.37 5.57
CA LEU A 380 16.48 10.26 4.87
C LEU A 380 15.30 10.74 4.02
N LEU A 381 14.75 11.92 4.28
CA LEU A 381 13.55 12.42 3.60
C LEU A 381 13.76 12.57 2.09
N ASP A 382 14.93 13.04 1.66
CA ASP A 382 15.25 13.24 0.24
C ASP A 382 15.20 11.94 -0.57
N SER A 383 15.45 10.80 0.09
CA SER A 383 15.45 9.48 -0.55
C SER A 383 14.28 8.57 -0.12
N THR A 384 13.38 9.06 0.74
CA THR A 384 12.20 8.35 1.21
C THR A 384 10.95 9.10 0.80
N LEU A 385 10.12 8.49 -0.04
CA LEU A 385 8.81 9.03 -0.37
C LEU A 385 7.81 8.63 0.73
N VAL A 386 7.18 9.60 1.36
CA VAL A 386 6.05 9.38 2.27
C VAL A 386 4.77 9.76 1.55
N VAL A 387 3.77 8.87 1.57
CA VAL A 387 2.44 9.07 0.98
C VAL A 387 1.41 8.89 2.09
N TRP A 388 0.45 9.80 2.18
CA TRP A 388 -0.69 9.71 3.09
C TRP A 388 -1.98 9.89 2.33
N GLY A 389 -2.97 9.05 2.58
CA GLY A 389 -4.30 9.18 2.00
C GLY A 389 -5.15 7.94 2.19
N GLY A 390 -6.41 8.02 1.77
CA GLY A 390 -7.36 6.92 1.76
C GLY A 390 -7.76 6.52 0.35
N GLU A 391 -8.86 5.78 0.26
CA GLU A 391 -9.32 5.16 -1.00
C GLU A 391 -10.24 6.02 -1.86
N PHE A 392 -10.96 6.98 -1.27
CA PHE A 392 -11.82 7.98 -1.93
C PHE A 392 -12.12 9.13 -0.94
N GLY A 393 -12.99 10.05 -1.29
CA GLY A 393 -13.38 11.20 -0.47
C GLY A 393 -14.78 11.09 0.11
N ARG A 394 -15.26 12.24 0.59
CA ARG A 394 -16.59 12.39 1.23
C ARG A 394 -17.42 13.46 0.55
N THR A 395 -18.74 13.27 0.48
CA THR A 395 -19.67 14.22 -0.12
C THR A 395 -19.71 15.54 0.66
N PRO A 396 -20.00 16.68 -0.03
CA PRO A 396 -20.26 17.95 0.65
C PRO A 396 -21.64 18.03 1.32
N MET A 397 -22.35 16.90 1.47
CA MET A 397 -23.66 16.81 2.07
C MET A 397 -23.63 16.06 3.38
N ASN A 398 -24.61 16.37 4.26
CA ASN A 398 -24.93 15.55 5.41
C ASN A 398 -25.68 14.29 4.97
N GLU A 399 -25.24 13.13 5.40
CA GLU A 399 -25.87 11.86 5.02
C GLU A 399 -27.21 11.64 5.69
N GLU A 400 -27.42 12.14 6.92
CA GLU A 400 -28.64 12.00 7.72
C GLU A 400 -29.21 10.57 7.79
N ARG A 401 -28.32 9.59 7.92
CA ARG A 401 -28.72 8.18 7.96
C ARG A 401 -29.66 7.92 9.14
N ASN A 402 -30.86 7.35 8.86
CA ASN A 402 -31.86 6.99 9.87
C ASN A 402 -32.29 8.16 10.80
N HIS A 403 -32.36 9.39 10.27
CA HIS A 403 -32.68 10.60 11.04
C HIS A 403 -31.74 10.84 12.23
N SER A 404 -30.51 10.44 12.09
CA SER A 404 -29.46 10.65 13.11
C SER A 404 -29.20 12.14 13.31
N LYS A 405 -29.00 12.53 14.57
CA LYS A 405 -28.50 13.88 14.93
C LYS A 405 -26.99 14.08 14.76
N PHE A 406 -26.29 12.99 14.52
CA PHE A 406 -24.84 13.04 14.31
C PHE A 406 -24.54 13.42 12.86
N LEU A 407 -23.49 14.21 12.67
CA LEU A 407 -23.08 14.67 11.35
C LEU A 407 -22.17 13.66 10.68
N GLY A 408 -22.43 13.39 9.40
CA GLY A 408 -21.63 12.46 8.61
C GLY A 408 -21.73 12.73 7.12
N ARG A 409 -20.84 12.15 6.35
CA ARG A 409 -20.76 12.34 4.91
C ARG A 409 -20.73 10.98 4.20
N ASP A 410 -21.47 10.88 3.10
CA ASP A 410 -21.47 9.68 2.25
C ASP A 410 -20.17 9.56 1.46
N HIS A 411 -19.92 8.39 0.90
CA HIS A 411 -18.78 8.10 0.03
C HIS A 411 -18.79 8.95 -1.23
N HIS A 412 -17.62 9.48 -1.60
CA HIS A 412 -17.50 10.32 -2.79
C HIS A 412 -16.23 10.01 -3.60
N PRO A 413 -16.37 9.38 -4.79
CA PRO A 413 -15.20 9.00 -5.58
C PRO A 413 -14.62 10.15 -6.42
N ARG A 414 -15.37 11.23 -6.65
CA ARG A 414 -15.01 12.27 -7.62
C ARG A 414 -13.96 13.27 -7.14
N ALA A 415 -13.79 13.39 -5.82
CA ALA A 415 -12.81 14.31 -5.25
C ALA A 415 -12.34 13.81 -3.88
N PHE A 416 -11.02 13.71 -3.71
CA PHE A 416 -10.39 13.47 -2.42
C PHE A 416 -8.97 14.04 -2.37
N SER A 417 -8.39 14.07 -1.18
CA SER A 417 -7.06 14.63 -0.97
C SER A 417 -6.08 13.57 -0.47
N VAL A 418 -4.86 13.67 -0.97
CA VAL A 418 -3.69 12.98 -0.43
C VAL A 418 -2.59 13.99 -0.19
N TRP A 419 -1.60 13.65 0.65
CA TRP A 419 -0.37 14.41 0.69
C TRP A 419 0.85 13.50 0.54
N LEU A 420 1.94 14.08 0.01
CA LEU A 420 3.20 13.42 -0.22
C LEU A 420 4.34 14.26 0.35
N ALA A 421 5.43 13.60 0.75
CA ALA A 421 6.65 14.28 1.21
C ALA A 421 7.90 13.53 0.79
N GLY A 422 8.99 14.25 0.56
CA GLY A 422 10.30 13.68 0.28
C GLY A 422 10.39 12.93 -1.05
N GLY A 423 11.45 12.13 -1.23
CA GLY A 423 11.64 11.25 -2.38
C GLY A 423 11.56 11.94 -3.75
N GLY A 424 11.89 13.25 -3.83
CA GLY A 424 11.82 14.03 -5.08
C GLY A 424 10.44 14.67 -5.34
N ILE A 425 9.54 14.70 -4.38
CA ILE A 425 8.32 15.52 -4.40
C ILE A 425 8.69 16.97 -4.12
N LYS A 426 8.08 17.90 -4.87
CA LYS A 426 8.21 19.35 -4.66
C LYS A 426 7.53 19.75 -3.35
N PRO A 427 8.27 20.23 -2.34
CA PRO A 427 7.70 20.55 -1.04
C PRO A 427 6.94 21.88 -1.05
N GLY A 428 6.03 22.08 -0.09
CA GLY A 428 5.32 23.32 0.14
C GLY A 428 4.34 23.71 -0.97
N ILE A 429 3.74 22.75 -1.68
CA ILE A 429 2.78 23.05 -2.73
C ILE A 429 1.40 22.44 -2.44
N THR A 430 0.38 23.08 -2.98
CA THR A 430 -0.96 22.49 -3.14
C THR A 430 -1.25 22.35 -4.62
N LEU A 431 -1.48 21.12 -5.08
CA LEU A 431 -1.80 20.79 -6.46
C LEU A 431 -3.30 20.51 -6.62
N GLY A 432 -3.86 21.08 -7.66
CA GLY A 432 -5.24 20.88 -8.09
C GLY A 432 -6.27 21.58 -7.22
N GLN A 433 -7.46 21.71 -7.78
CA GLN A 433 -8.60 22.35 -7.12
C GLN A 433 -9.86 21.51 -7.37
N THR A 434 -10.72 21.47 -6.37
CA THR A 434 -12.11 21.03 -6.51
C THR A 434 -13.01 22.26 -6.71
N ASP A 435 -14.24 22.05 -7.15
CA ASP A 435 -15.23 23.12 -7.31
C ASP A 435 -15.55 23.82 -5.96
N GLU A 436 -16.37 24.85 -6.00
CA GLU A 436 -16.70 25.69 -4.83
C GLU A 436 -17.35 24.88 -3.67
N LEU A 437 -17.95 23.75 -3.97
CA LEU A 437 -18.58 22.85 -2.98
C LEU A 437 -17.66 21.67 -2.60
N GLY A 438 -16.58 21.43 -3.38
CA GLY A 438 -15.73 20.26 -3.22
C GLY A 438 -16.36 18.96 -3.74
N TYR A 439 -17.28 19.08 -4.70
CA TYR A 439 -17.99 17.95 -5.28
C TYR A 439 -17.22 17.34 -6.46
N ASN A 440 -16.73 18.15 -7.39
CA ASN A 440 -15.95 17.67 -8.53
C ASN A 440 -14.55 18.26 -8.51
N VAL A 441 -13.60 17.55 -9.13
CA VAL A 441 -12.31 18.14 -9.47
C VAL A 441 -12.51 19.19 -10.58
N ALA A 442 -11.98 20.39 -10.38
CA ALA A 442 -12.05 21.49 -11.31
C ALA A 442 -10.74 21.69 -12.09
N GLU A 443 -9.58 21.47 -11.43
CA GLU A 443 -8.28 21.70 -12.04
C GLU A 443 -7.29 20.59 -11.66
N ASP A 444 -6.38 20.26 -12.60
CA ASP A 444 -5.27 19.32 -12.39
C ASP A 444 -5.72 17.95 -11.82
N ALA A 445 -6.71 17.34 -12.44
CA ALA A 445 -7.24 16.05 -12.04
C ALA A 445 -6.13 14.97 -11.99
N VAL A 446 -6.10 14.20 -10.92
CA VAL A 446 -5.15 13.10 -10.69
C VAL A 446 -5.91 11.82 -10.40
N ASP A 447 -5.82 10.86 -11.30
CA ASP A 447 -6.38 9.51 -11.11
C ASP A 447 -5.46 8.64 -10.24
N VAL A 448 -6.00 7.55 -9.71
CA VAL A 448 -5.23 6.56 -8.94
C VAL A 448 -4.03 6.03 -9.73
N GLN A 449 -4.20 5.74 -11.03
CA GLN A 449 -3.09 5.28 -11.86
C GLN A 449 -2.06 6.38 -12.17
N ASP A 450 -2.43 7.66 -12.15
CA ASP A 450 -1.48 8.78 -12.28
C ASP A 450 -0.60 8.89 -11.02
N LEU A 451 -1.18 8.68 -9.84
CA LEU A 451 -0.43 8.59 -8.59
C LEU A 451 0.55 7.40 -8.65
N HIS A 452 0.10 6.23 -9.10
CA HIS A 452 0.97 5.05 -9.26
C HIS A 452 2.11 5.29 -10.26
N ALA A 453 1.82 5.90 -11.42
CA ALA A 453 2.83 6.25 -12.42
C ALA A 453 3.87 7.22 -11.85
N THR A 454 3.42 8.20 -11.06
CA THR A 454 4.29 9.19 -10.41
C THR A 454 5.19 8.54 -9.36
N ILE A 455 4.65 7.66 -8.52
CA ILE A 455 5.40 6.92 -7.51
C ILE A 455 6.45 6.02 -8.18
N LEU A 456 6.08 5.26 -9.24
CA LEU A 456 7.02 4.44 -10.00
C LEU A 456 8.13 5.28 -10.63
N HIS A 457 7.79 6.45 -11.17
CA HIS A 457 8.76 7.38 -11.75
C HIS A 457 9.78 7.87 -10.71
N LEU A 458 9.34 8.27 -9.52
CA LEU A 458 10.22 8.68 -8.43
C LEU A 458 11.18 7.57 -8.00
N MET A 459 10.75 6.31 -8.08
CA MET A 459 11.57 5.13 -7.83
C MET A 459 12.49 4.75 -9.01
N GLY A 460 12.53 5.57 -10.09
CA GLY A 460 13.38 5.31 -11.27
C GLY A 460 12.85 4.22 -12.19
N MET A 461 11.55 3.96 -12.19
CA MET A 461 10.89 2.96 -13.02
C MET A 461 9.91 3.60 -14.00
N ASP A 462 9.99 3.18 -15.25
CA ASP A 462 8.99 3.50 -16.27
C ASP A 462 7.79 2.56 -16.11
N HIS A 463 6.65 3.10 -15.68
CA HIS A 463 5.43 2.35 -15.43
C HIS A 463 4.87 1.62 -16.67
N THR A 464 5.25 2.06 -17.90
CA THR A 464 4.84 1.43 -19.15
C THR A 464 5.73 0.26 -19.52
N ARG A 465 6.98 0.25 -19.06
CA ARG A 465 8.00 -0.78 -19.33
C ARG A 465 8.10 -1.82 -18.21
N LEU A 466 7.72 -1.47 -16.98
CA LEU A 466 7.68 -2.42 -15.87
C LEU A 466 6.46 -3.34 -16.05
N THR A 467 6.67 -4.46 -16.71
CA THR A 467 5.62 -5.42 -17.04
C THR A 467 5.93 -6.83 -16.56
N TYR A 468 4.87 -7.62 -16.38
CA TYR A 468 4.96 -9.05 -16.12
C TYR A 468 4.00 -9.80 -17.04
N LYS A 469 4.51 -10.82 -17.74
CA LYS A 469 3.71 -11.62 -18.67
C LYS A 469 2.93 -12.70 -17.92
N PHE A 470 1.62 -12.59 -17.91
CA PHE A 470 0.74 -13.56 -17.29
C PHE A 470 -0.41 -13.90 -18.25
N GLN A 471 -0.69 -15.21 -18.45
CA GLN A 471 -1.74 -15.70 -19.36
C GLN A 471 -1.74 -15.04 -20.74
N GLY A 472 -0.56 -14.82 -21.32
CA GLY A 472 -0.41 -14.25 -22.67
C GLY A 472 -0.42 -12.73 -22.76
N ARG A 473 -0.78 -11.99 -21.69
CA ARG A 473 -0.78 -10.52 -21.64
C ARG A 473 0.39 -10.00 -20.79
N ASN A 474 1.01 -8.89 -21.21
CA ASN A 474 1.92 -8.11 -20.39
C ASN A 474 1.10 -7.18 -19.49
N PHE A 475 1.10 -7.46 -18.19
CA PHE A 475 0.44 -6.63 -17.17
C PHE A 475 1.41 -5.62 -16.60
N ARG A 476 0.88 -4.48 -16.16
CA ARG A 476 1.59 -3.43 -15.42
C ARG A 476 0.70 -2.88 -14.30
N LEU A 477 1.28 -2.21 -13.30
CA LEU A 477 0.53 -1.64 -12.17
C LEU A 477 -0.56 -0.65 -12.63
N THR A 478 -0.23 0.21 -13.60
CA THR A 478 -1.13 1.25 -14.14
C THR A 478 -2.11 0.73 -15.20
N ASP A 479 -2.19 -0.57 -15.41
CA ASP A 479 -2.99 -1.24 -16.46
C ASP A 479 -2.77 -0.59 -17.85
N VAL A 480 -3.72 0.13 -18.38
CA VAL A 480 -3.64 0.78 -19.71
C VAL A 480 -3.53 2.30 -19.65
N THR A 481 -3.59 2.88 -18.46
CA THR A 481 -3.60 4.33 -18.20
C THR A 481 -2.39 4.78 -17.39
N GLY A 482 -2.49 5.91 -16.71
CA GLY A 482 -1.49 6.48 -15.83
C GLY A 482 -0.56 7.48 -16.55
N ASN A 483 -0.47 8.67 -15.98
CA ASN A 483 0.44 9.72 -16.42
C ASN A 483 1.26 10.20 -15.23
N VAL A 484 2.55 10.44 -15.42
CA VAL A 484 3.38 11.04 -14.38
C VAL A 484 2.95 12.47 -14.13
N VAL A 485 2.56 12.80 -12.91
CA VAL A 485 2.12 14.14 -12.49
C VAL A 485 3.35 15.02 -12.29
N ARG A 486 3.88 15.58 -13.39
CA ARG A 486 5.15 16.33 -13.40
C ARG A 486 5.14 17.56 -12.52
N LYS A 487 3.97 18.18 -12.28
CA LYS A 487 3.82 19.34 -11.39
C LYS A 487 4.18 19.04 -9.93
N LEU A 488 4.15 17.77 -9.52
CA LEU A 488 4.54 17.29 -8.19
C LEU A 488 6.05 17.07 -8.04
N LEU A 489 6.81 17.05 -9.13
CA LEU A 489 8.23 16.66 -9.11
C LEU A 489 9.12 17.91 -8.85
N ALA A 490 10.18 17.69 -7.99
CA ALA A 490 11.20 18.67 -7.68
C ALA A 490 12.30 18.75 -8.76
#